data_0c61d6f45e578c9ff11b4d554f42e52b
#
_entry.id   0c61d6f45e578c9ff11b4d554f42e52b
#
_cell.length_a   1.000
_cell.length_b   1.000
_cell.length_c   1.000
_cell.angle_alpha   90.00
_cell.angle_beta   90.00
_cell.angle_gamma   90.00
#
_symmetry.space_group_name_H-M   'P 1'
#
loop_
_entity.id
_entity.type
_entity.pdbx_description
1 polymer ?
#
loop_
_entity_poly.entity_id
_entity_poly.type
_entity_poly.pdbx_seq_one_letter_code
_entity_poly.pdbx_strand_id
1 'polypeptide(L)'
;MISLAIFDFDGTLFDTHESISQTIKLTFETLLPSHTPPQSKIHCLIASGAGLADTFKALLSPEFTPTAENEWIEKYRALYATHGQLLIKAFPGAKDLLTELNSHKIPIAIVSNKGVAAVKTALERNGLEGYVPEDLIIGDKTPGAKRKPDPASFVDVLIPVLREKYGMDEIDSGRVLVVGDTVADVQFARNIKSRVCWCRYGYGDQRACEELKPDFVVDSLGEVVGIVKA
;
A
#
# COMPACT_ATOMS: atom_id res chain seq x y z
N MET A 1 13.11 7.97 -19.21
CA MET A 1 11.66 7.69 -19.28
C MET A 1 11.33 6.47 -18.45
N ILE A 2 10.32 6.53 -17.61
CA ILE A 2 9.86 5.41 -16.75
C ILE A 2 9.21 4.33 -17.64
N SER A 3 9.50 3.06 -17.34
CA SER A 3 8.97 1.89 -18.06
C SER A 3 7.98 1.07 -17.23
N LEU A 4 7.89 1.30 -15.91
CA LEU A 4 6.96 0.66 -14.98
C LEU A 4 6.74 1.58 -13.79
N ALA A 5 5.48 1.80 -13.42
CA ALA A 5 5.11 2.51 -12.20
C ALA A 5 4.50 1.54 -11.17
N ILE A 6 5.07 1.49 -9.98
CA ILE A 6 4.60 0.66 -8.87
C ILE A 6 4.09 1.59 -7.78
N PHE A 7 2.82 1.47 -7.43
CA PHE A 7 2.19 2.28 -6.40
C PHE A 7 1.98 1.48 -5.11
N ASP A 8 2.21 2.09 -3.98
CA ASP A 8 1.52 1.68 -2.77
C ASP A 8 0.04 2.08 -2.83
N PHE A 9 -0.74 1.57 -1.90
CA PHE A 9 -2.18 1.78 -1.85
C PHE A 9 -2.59 2.73 -0.71
N ASP A 10 -2.32 2.34 0.55
CA ASP A 10 -2.73 3.08 1.75
C ASP A 10 -1.85 4.33 1.95
N GLY A 11 -2.44 5.53 1.97
CA GLY A 11 -1.67 6.77 2.11
C GLY A 11 -1.03 7.27 0.82
N THR A 12 -1.13 6.50 -0.27
CA THR A 12 -0.55 6.85 -1.57
C THR A 12 -1.62 7.09 -2.62
N LEU A 13 -2.31 6.05 -3.10
CA LEU A 13 -3.44 6.20 -4.03
C LEU A 13 -4.75 6.48 -3.30
N PHE A 14 -4.90 6.00 -2.07
CA PHE A 14 -6.13 6.06 -1.30
C PHE A 14 -5.91 6.58 0.12
N ASP A 15 -6.79 7.48 0.53
CA ASP A 15 -6.95 7.86 1.94
C ASP A 15 -7.71 6.75 2.67
N THR A 16 -6.99 6.00 3.48
CA THR A 16 -7.49 4.86 4.25
C THR A 16 -7.28 5.03 5.75
N HIS A 17 -6.72 6.16 6.20
CA HIS A 17 -6.38 6.37 7.60
C HIS A 17 -7.57 6.17 8.53
N GLU A 18 -8.69 6.84 8.22
CA GLU A 18 -9.92 6.73 9.01
C GLU A 18 -10.51 5.32 8.95
N SER A 19 -10.51 4.71 7.76
CA SER A 19 -10.96 3.34 7.52
C SER A 19 -10.23 2.33 8.41
N ILE A 20 -8.91 2.40 8.46
CA ILE A 20 -8.08 1.50 9.28
C ILE A 20 -8.30 1.78 10.76
N SER A 21 -8.25 3.07 11.17
CA SER A 21 -8.40 3.48 12.56
C SER A 21 -9.75 3.07 13.15
N GLN A 22 -10.84 3.34 12.45
CA GLN A 22 -12.18 2.96 12.90
C GLN A 22 -12.37 1.46 12.95
N THR A 23 -11.85 0.72 11.97
CA THR A 23 -11.96 -0.74 11.98
C THR A 23 -11.18 -1.37 13.12
N ILE A 24 -10.00 -0.84 13.47
CA ILE A 24 -9.27 -1.28 14.66
C ILE A 24 -10.14 -1.09 15.92
N LYS A 25 -10.72 0.10 16.10
CA LYS A 25 -11.58 0.38 17.25
C LYS A 25 -12.78 -0.57 17.32
N LEU A 26 -13.50 -0.75 16.22
CA LEU A 26 -14.63 -1.69 16.14
C LEU A 26 -14.22 -3.13 16.44
N THR A 27 -13.00 -3.53 16.06
CA THR A 27 -12.46 -4.85 16.40
C THR A 27 -12.29 -5.00 17.91
N PHE A 28 -11.73 -3.98 18.59
CA PHE A 28 -11.62 -3.96 20.05
C PHE A 28 -12.98 -3.95 20.72
N GLU A 29 -13.90 -3.09 20.31
CA GLU A 29 -15.26 -3.03 20.84
C GLU A 29 -15.98 -4.39 20.74
N THR A 30 -15.67 -5.17 19.70
CA THR A 30 -16.29 -6.49 19.50
C THR A 30 -15.62 -7.58 20.34
N LEU A 31 -14.28 -7.63 20.37
CA LEU A 31 -13.54 -8.75 20.97
C LEU A 31 -13.08 -8.47 22.41
N LEU A 32 -12.85 -7.20 22.76
CA LEU A 32 -12.38 -6.79 24.07
C LEU A 32 -12.95 -5.42 24.46
N PRO A 33 -14.27 -5.31 24.72
CA PRO A 33 -14.96 -4.04 24.95
C PRO A 33 -14.47 -3.29 26.21
N SER A 34 -13.78 -3.98 27.12
CA SER A 34 -13.17 -3.38 28.31
C SER A 34 -11.87 -2.61 28.02
N HIS A 35 -11.32 -2.71 26.80
CA HIS A 35 -10.05 -2.09 26.41
C HIS A 35 -10.22 -1.19 25.20
N THR A 36 -9.84 0.07 25.35
CA THR A 36 -9.81 1.04 24.24
C THR A 36 -8.35 1.34 23.88
N PRO A 37 -7.89 0.95 22.67
CA PRO A 37 -6.51 1.20 22.28
C PRO A 37 -6.25 2.72 22.13
N PRO A 38 -5.08 3.22 22.59
CA PRO A 38 -4.75 4.63 22.47
C PRO A 38 -4.70 5.08 21.00
N GLN A 39 -5.40 6.17 20.67
CA GLN A 39 -5.47 6.71 19.31
C GLN A 39 -4.08 7.03 18.74
N SER A 40 -3.19 7.61 19.56
CA SER A 40 -1.82 7.92 19.16
C SER A 40 -1.04 6.68 18.74
N LYS A 41 -1.25 5.54 19.44
CA LYS A 41 -0.60 4.28 19.10
C LYS A 41 -1.13 3.70 17.78
N ILE A 42 -2.44 3.81 17.54
CA ILE A 42 -3.03 3.43 16.26
C ILE A 42 -2.42 4.26 15.12
N HIS A 43 -2.33 5.59 15.28
CA HIS A 43 -1.72 6.48 14.28
C HIS A 43 -0.27 6.11 13.97
N CYS A 44 0.55 5.86 14.99
CA CYS A 44 1.95 5.42 14.81
C CYS A 44 2.04 4.10 14.02
N LEU A 45 1.15 3.14 14.29
CA LEU A 45 1.14 1.86 13.59
C LEU A 45 0.71 2.00 12.13
N ILE A 46 -0.26 2.87 11.84
CA ILE A 46 -0.65 3.20 10.46
C ILE A 46 0.52 3.87 9.73
N ALA A 47 1.13 4.88 10.34
CA ALA A 47 2.26 5.62 9.77
C ALA A 47 3.49 4.75 9.48
N SER A 48 3.69 3.69 10.26
CA SER A 48 4.78 2.72 10.03
C SER A 48 4.47 1.70 8.92
N GLY A 49 3.25 1.67 8.38
CA GLY A 49 2.82 0.63 7.45
C GLY A 49 2.74 -0.76 8.10
N ALA A 50 2.52 -0.82 9.42
CA ALA A 50 2.47 -2.08 10.17
C ALA A 50 1.41 -3.03 9.64
N GLY A 51 1.70 -4.34 9.62
CA GLY A 51 0.70 -5.32 9.28
C GLY A 51 -0.29 -5.63 10.39
N LEU A 52 -1.37 -6.30 10.05
CA LEU A 52 -2.43 -6.61 11.01
C LEU A 52 -1.91 -7.39 12.23
N ALA A 53 -1.08 -8.41 12.01
CA ALA A 53 -0.48 -9.20 13.10
C ALA A 53 0.36 -8.30 14.04
N ASP A 54 1.26 -7.50 13.46
CA ASP A 54 2.12 -6.59 14.23
C ASP A 54 1.30 -5.51 14.93
N THR A 55 0.26 -5.01 14.25
CA THR A 55 -0.66 -4.01 14.81
C THR A 55 -1.37 -4.54 16.05
N PHE A 56 -2.01 -5.71 15.95
CA PHE A 56 -2.72 -6.28 17.11
C PHE A 56 -1.76 -6.75 18.20
N LYS A 57 -0.62 -7.33 17.85
CA LYS A 57 0.43 -7.65 18.82
C LYS A 57 0.89 -6.43 19.59
N ALA A 58 1.10 -5.31 18.92
CA ALA A 58 1.51 -4.07 19.58
C ALA A 58 0.41 -3.49 20.47
N LEU A 59 -0.86 -3.56 20.05
CA LEU A 59 -2.00 -2.99 20.80
C LEU A 59 -2.42 -3.85 21.99
N LEU A 60 -2.27 -5.19 21.93
CA LEU A 60 -2.75 -6.16 22.91
C LEU A 60 -1.66 -6.72 23.83
N SER A 61 -0.37 -6.43 23.60
CA SER A 61 0.72 -6.97 24.43
C SER A 61 0.53 -6.62 25.93
N PRO A 62 0.74 -7.59 26.87
CA PRO A 62 1.34 -8.93 26.69
C PRO A 62 0.34 -10.08 26.43
N GLU A 63 -0.95 -9.80 26.32
CA GLU A 63 -2.03 -10.81 26.28
C GLU A 63 -2.23 -11.48 24.92
N PHE A 64 -1.48 -11.04 23.91
CA PHE A 64 -1.63 -11.52 22.54
C PHE A 64 -0.95 -12.89 22.34
N THR A 65 -1.77 -13.91 22.13
CA THR A 65 -1.31 -15.28 21.85
C THR A 65 -1.45 -15.62 20.36
N PRO A 66 -0.69 -16.59 19.81
CA PRO A 66 -0.84 -17.03 18.43
C PRO A 66 -2.27 -17.49 18.05
N THR A 67 -3.01 -18.02 19.02
CA THR A 67 -4.41 -18.43 18.81
C THR A 67 -5.33 -17.20 18.66
N ALA A 68 -5.11 -16.18 19.48
CA ALA A 68 -5.84 -14.92 19.38
C ALA A 68 -5.53 -14.16 18.10
N GLU A 69 -4.30 -14.27 17.56
CA GLU A 69 -3.88 -13.58 16.34
C GLU A 69 -4.85 -13.81 15.16
N ASN A 70 -5.16 -15.06 14.85
CA ASN A 70 -6.05 -15.39 13.74
C ASN A 70 -7.47 -14.82 13.97
N GLU A 71 -8.00 -14.95 15.19
CA GLU A 71 -9.32 -14.42 15.52
C GLU A 71 -9.41 -12.92 15.32
N TRP A 72 -8.41 -12.16 15.80
CA TRP A 72 -8.35 -10.72 15.67
C TRP A 72 -8.21 -10.26 14.22
N ILE A 73 -7.36 -10.91 13.45
CA ILE A 73 -7.16 -10.61 12.03
C ILE A 73 -8.43 -10.89 11.23
N GLU A 74 -9.08 -12.03 11.43
CA GLU A 74 -10.30 -12.38 10.69
C GLU A 74 -11.48 -11.48 11.11
N LYS A 75 -11.62 -11.13 12.38
CA LYS A 75 -12.62 -10.16 12.83
C LYS A 75 -12.39 -8.79 12.21
N TYR A 76 -11.15 -8.29 12.22
CA TYR A 76 -10.79 -7.04 11.56
C TYR A 76 -11.15 -7.06 10.08
N ARG A 77 -10.78 -8.12 9.35
CA ARG A 77 -11.09 -8.25 7.91
C ARG A 77 -12.58 -8.23 7.64
N ALA A 78 -13.37 -8.92 8.45
CA ALA A 78 -14.84 -8.93 8.33
C ALA A 78 -15.43 -7.53 8.56
N LEU A 79 -14.99 -6.83 9.60
CA LEU A 79 -15.42 -5.47 9.91
C LEU A 79 -14.91 -4.46 8.86
N TYR A 80 -13.69 -4.66 8.35
CA TYR A 80 -13.15 -3.82 7.29
C TYR A 80 -13.96 -3.93 6.00
N ALA A 81 -14.38 -5.14 5.63
CA ALA A 81 -15.20 -5.36 4.43
C ALA A 81 -16.57 -4.67 4.52
N THR A 82 -17.17 -4.61 5.70
CA THR A 82 -18.53 -4.08 5.90
C THR A 82 -18.57 -2.60 6.30
N HIS A 83 -17.59 -2.13 7.07
CA HIS A 83 -17.55 -0.75 7.61
C HIS A 83 -16.36 0.04 7.04
N GLY A 84 -15.15 -0.51 7.11
CA GLY A 84 -13.94 0.19 6.69
C GLY A 84 -13.97 0.59 5.22
N GLN A 85 -14.41 -0.30 4.34
CA GLN A 85 -14.50 -0.03 2.88
C GLN A 85 -15.38 1.19 2.53
N LEU A 86 -16.35 1.53 3.37
CA LEU A 86 -17.22 2.68 3.15
C LEU A 86 -16.53 4.03 3.36
N LEU A 87 -15.42 4.03 4.11
CA LEU A 87 -14.67 5.23 4.48
C LEU A 87 -13.49 5.51 3.54
N ILE A 88 -13.18 4.58 2.64
CA ILE A 88 -12.04 4.71 1.72
C ILE A 88 -12.37 5.69 0.60
N LYS A 89 -11.44 6.61 0.34
CA LYS A 89 -11.52 7.56 -0.78
C LYS A 89 -10.22 7.56 -1.55
N ALA A 90 -10.30 7.61 -2.87
CA ALA A 90 -9.12 7.89 -3.69
C ALA A 90 -8.62 9.31 -3.41
N PHE A 91 -7.30 9.49 -3.33
CA PHE A 91 -6.74 10.82 -3.25
C PHE A 91 -7.05 11.63 -4.53
N PRO A 92 -7.21 12.97 -4.41
CA PRO A 92 -7.39 13.83 -5.58
C PRO A 92 -6.29 13.61 -6.62
N GLY A 93 -6.68 13.48 -7.89
CA GLY A 93 -5.75 13.23 -8.99
C GLY A 93 -5.41 11.75 -9.24
N ALA A 94 -5.87 10.80 -8.42
CA ALA A 94 -5.59 9.37 -8.63
C ALA A 94 -6.07 8.89 -10.00
N LYS A 95 -7.31 9.21 -10.36
CA LYS A 95 -7.89 8.83 -11.66
C LYS A 95 -7.13 9.46 -12.83
N ASP A 96 -6.80 10.72 -12.73
CA ASP A 96 -6.10 11.46 -13.79
C ASP A 96 -4.70 10.89 -14.00
N LEU A 97 -3.97 10.60 -12.91
CA LEU A 97 -2.66 9.97 -12.96
C LEU A 97 -2.71 8.58 -13.63
N LEU A 98 -3.63 7.71 -13.19
CA LEU A 98 -3.76 6.37 -13.77
C LEU A 98 -4.18 6.43 -15.24
N THR A 99 -5.05 7.38 -15.62
CA THR A 99 -5.43 7.63 -17.00
C THR A 99 -4.23 8.04 -17.85
N GLU A 100 -3.42 8.96 -17.33
CA GLU A 100 -2.23 9.46 -18.02
C GLU A 100 -1.19 8.36 -18.24
N LEU A 101 -0.90 7.56 -17.20
CA LEU A 101 0.01 6.42 -17.33
C LEU A 101 -0.46 5.41 -18.39
N ASN A 102 -1.75 5.06 -18.36
CA ASN A 102 -2.34 4.17 -19.36
C ASN A 102 -2.27 4.76 -20.78
N SER A 103 -2.49 6.06 -20.96
CA SER A 103 -2.38 6.74 -22.27
C SER A 103 -0.97 6.67 -22.84
N HIS A 104 0.05 6.69 -21.98
CA HIS A 104 1.46 6.53 -22.33
C HIS A 104 1.92 5.07 -22.39
N LYS A 105 1.00 4.12 -22.18
CA LYS A 105 1.30 2.68 -22.17
C LYS A 105 2.39 2.30 -21.14
N ILE A 106 2.44 3.03 -20.03
CA ILE A 106 3.31 2.69 -18.91
C ILE A 106 2.56 1.69 -18.02
N PRO A 107 3.03 0.45 -17.89
CA PRO A 107 2.43 -0.53 -17.01
C PRO A 107 2.33 -0.01 -15.57
N ILE A 108 1.19 -0.28 -14.94
CA ILE A 108 0.89 0.13 -13.58
C ILE A 108 0.73 -1.11 -12.72
N ALA A 109 1.46 -1.19 -11.63
CA ALA A 109 1.27 -2.22 -10.61
C ALA A 109 0.94 -1.58 -9.26
N ILE A 110 0.22 -2.32 -8.42
CA ILE A 110 0.04 -2.00 -7.01
C ILE A 110 0.78 -3.05 -6.19
N VAL A 111 1.68 -2.61 -5.31
CA VAL A 111 2.37 -3.46 -4.32
C VAL A 111 2.10 -2.90 -2.93
N SER A 112 1.23 -3.57 -2.18
CA SER A 112 0.76 -3.10 -0.89
C SER A 112 0.87 -4.17 0.21
N ASN A 113 1.04 -3.74 1.45
CA ASN A 113 0.96 -4.61 2.63
C ASN A 113 -0.51 -4.97 3.00
N LYS A 114 -1.48 -4.44 2.25
CA LYS A 114 -2.91 -4.71 2.36
C LYS A 114 -3.32 -5.97 1.57
N GLY A 115 -4.40 -6.63 1.99
CA GLY A 115 -4.95 -7.77 1.26
C GLY A 115 -5.54 -7.38 -0.10
N VAL A 116 -5.23 -8.17 -1.14
CA VAL A 116 -5.63 -7.92 -2.55
C VAL A 116 -7.14 -7.69 -2.70
N ALA A 117 -7.98 -8.49 -2.01
CA ALA A 117 -9.44 -8.34 -2.09
C ALA A 117 -9.89 -6.94 -1.62
N ALA A 118 -9.28 -6.41 -0.54
CA ALA A 118 -9.62 -5.09 -0.03
C ALA A 118 -9.18 -3.97 -0.99
N VAL A 119 -8.03 -4.15 -1.67
CA VAL A 119 -7.56 -3.23 -2.72
C VAL A 119 -8.53 -3.19 -3.89
N LYS A 120 -8.89 -4.37 -4.43
CA LYS A 120 -9.82 -4.49 -5.57
C LYS A 120 -11.19 -3.86 -5.26
N THR A 121 -11.78 -4.18 -4.11
CA THR A 121 -13.05 -3.58 -3.68
C THR A 121 -12.97 -2.06 -3.59
N ALA A 122 -11.87 -1.51 -3.11
CA ALA A 122 -11.72 -0.06 -3.03
C ALA A 122 -11.55 0.59 -4.41
N LEU A 123 -10.81 -0.03 -5.33
CA LEU A 123 -10.71 0.42 -6.73
C LEU A 123 -12.09 0.45 -7.39
N GLU A 124 -12.86 -0.63 -7.29
CA GLU A 124 -14.23 -0.73 -7.82
C GLU A 124 -15.13 0.37 -7.25
N ARG A 125 -15.20 0.51 -5.92
CA ARG A 125 -16.07 1.48 -5.25
C ARG A 125 -15.74 2.94 -5.57
N ASN A 126 -14.50 3.23 -5.96
CA ASN A 126 -14.04 4.57 -6.31
C ASN A 126 -13.97 4.80 -7.84
N GLY A 127 -14.50 3.88 -8.66
CA GLY A 127 -14.53 4.01 -10.11
C GLY A 127 -13.15 3.97 -10.77
N LEU A 128 -12.23 3.22 -10.17
CA LEU A 128 -10.87 2.98 -10.65
C LEU A 128 -10.63 1.52 -11.05
N GLU A 129 -11.69 0.72 -11.13
CA GLU A 129 -11.64 -0.64 -11.67
C GLU A 129 -11.10 -0.65 -13.10
N GLY A 130 -10.24 -1.61 -13.43
CA GLY A 130 -9.65 -1.75 -14.76
C GLY A 130 -8.50 -0.81 -15.10
N TYR A 131 -8.19 0.19 -14.27
CA TYR A 131 -7.01 1.04 -14.48
C TYR A 131 -5.70 0.31 -14.19
N VAL A 132 -5.73 -0.65 -13.28
CA VAL A 132 -4.61 -1.53 -12.95
C VAL A 132 -5.03 -2.96 -13.23
N PRO A 133 -4.29 -3.72 -14.06
CA PRO A 133 -4.58 -5.13 -14.30
C PRO A 133 -4.59 -5.92 -12.98
N GLU A 134 -5.54 -6.83 -12.85
CA GLU A 134 -5.72 -7.59 -11.60
C GLU A 134 -4.50 -8.42 -11.19
N ASP A 135 -3.77 -8.96 -12.15
CA ASP A 135 -2.56 -9.74 -11.95
C ASP A 135 -1.31 -8.89 -11.62
N LEU A 136 -1.42 -7.57 -11.74
CA LEU A 136 -0.42 -6.60 -11.28
C LEU A 136 -0.79 -5.97 -9.92
N ILE A 137 -1.81 -6.47 -9.23
CA ILE A 137 -2.16 -6.09 -7.86
C ILE A 137 -1.61 -7.13 -6.90
N ILE A 138 -0.51 -6.80 -6.25
CA ILE A 138 0.21 -7.65 -5.30
C ILE A 138 -0.07 -7.15 -3.88
N GLY A 139 -0.47 -8.07 -3.00
CA GLY A 139 -0.80 -7.71 -1.62
C GLY A 139 -0.55 -8.83 -0.63
N ASP A 140 -0.99 -8.63 0.62
CA ASP A 140 -0.94 -9.66 1.64
C ASP A 140 -1.59 -10.96 1.16
N LYS A 141 -0.95 -12.09 1.42
CA LYS A 141 -1.33 -13.44 0.97
C LYS A 141 -1.22 -13.71 -0.54
N THR A 142 -0.66 -12.81 -1.35
CA THR A 142 -0.27 -13.18 -2.72
C THR A 142 0.84 -14.24 -2.65
N PRO A 143 0.67 -15.41 -3.32
CA PRO A 143 1.68 -16.45 -3.30
C PRO A 143 3.05 -15.95 -3.76
N GLY A 144 4.10 -16.23 -2.99
CA GLY A 144 5.46 -15.76 -3.27
C GLY A 144 5.77 -14.33 -2.85
N ALA A 145 4.75 -13.50 -2.61
CA ALA A 145 4.97 -12.14 -2.15
C ALA A 145 5.33 -12.09 -0.66
N LYS A 146 6.15 -11.10 -0.32
CA LYS A 146 6.42 -10.70 1.06
C LYS A 146 6.12 -9.23 1.24
N ARG A 147 5.93 -8.85 2.50
CA ARG A 147 5.61 -7.47 2.85
C ARG A 147 6.80 -6.55 2.58
N LYS A 148 6.52 -5.34 2.08
CA LYS A 148 7.53 -4.29 1.97
C LYS A 148 8.17 -4.05 3.34
N PRO A 149 9.50 -3.87 3.42
CA PRO A 149 10.42 -3.57 2.30
C PRO A 149 11.08 -4.80 1.62
N ASP A 150 10.63 -6.04 1.88
CA ASP A 150 11.19 -7.24 1.23
C ASP A 150 10.98 -7.16 -0.30
N PRO A 151 12.00 -7.41 -1.13
CA PRO A 151 11.89 -7.30 -2.59
C PRO A 151 11.09 -8.42 -3.26
N ALA A 152 10.69 -9.47 -2.56
CA ALA A 152 10.05 -10.66 -3.12
C ALA A 152 8.80 -10.34 -3.94
N SER A 153 7.97 -9.38 -3.51
CA SER A 153 6.78 -8.94 -4.27
C SER A 153 7.14 -8.46 -5.68
N PHE A 154 8.29 -7.87 -5.87
CA PHE A 154 8.79 -7.45 -7.19
C PHE A 154 9.51 -8.60 -7.89
N VAL A 155 10.50 -9.21 -7.24
CA VAL A 155 11.42 -10.16 -7.88
C VAL A 155 10.73 -11.50 -8.17
N ASP A 156 10.00 -12.04 -7.19
CA ASP A 156 9.46 -13.39 -7.26
C ASP A 156 8.01 -13.44 -7.80
N VAL A 157 7.31 -12.29 -7.83
CA VAL A 157 5.91 -12.23 -8.29
C VAL A 157 5.75 -11.32 -9.51
N LEU A 158 6.06 -10.02 -9.38
CA LEU A 158 5.75 -9.03 -10.42
C LEU A 158 6.58 -9.24 -11.69
N ILE A 159 7.90 -9.46 -11.57
CA ILE A 159 8.78 -9.71 -12.72
C ILE A 159 8.31 -10.92 -13.55
N PRO A 160 8.05 -12.12 -12.97
CA PRO A 160 7.53 -13.25 -13.72
C PRO A 160 6.24 -12.93 -14.49
N VAL A 161 5.27 -12.26 -13.85
CA VAL A 161 4.01 -11.88 -14.49
C VAL A 161 4.24 -10.91 -15.65
N LEU A 162 5.09 -9.89 -15.46
CA LEU A 162 5.41 -8.90 -16.49
C LEU A 162 6.10 -9.54 -17.71
N ARG A 163 6.97 -10.51 -17.49
CA ARG A 163 7.62 -11.28 -18.58
C ARG A 163 6.62 -12.13 -19.32
N GLU A 164 5.90 -12.97 -18.60
CA GLU A 164 5.01 -13.97 -19.19
C GLU A 164 3.82 -13.36 -19.94
N LYS A 165 3.18 -12.33 -19.34
CA LYS A 165 1.92 -11.81 -19.86
C LYS A 165 2.04 -10.47 -20.58
N TYR A 166 3.07 -9.69 -20.30
CA TYR A 166 3.24 -8.34 -20.84
C TYR A 166 4.44 -8.21 -21.78
N GLY A 167 5.19 -9.31 -22.00
CA GLY A 167 6.33 -9.33 -22.92
C GLY A 167 7.49 -8.42 -22.47
N MET A 168 7.61 -8.14 -21.17
CA MET A 168 8.68 -7.34 -20.62
C MET A 168 9.85 -8.23 -20.20
N ASP A 169 10.59 -8.75 -21.17
CA ASP A 169 11.68 -9.72 -20.94
C ASP A 169 12.81 -9.13 -20.11
N GLU A 170 13.15 -7.87 -20.35
CA GLU A 170 14.16 -7.13 -19.59
C GLU A 170 13.51 -5.94 -18.86
N ILE A 171 13.61 -5.98 -17.52
CA ILE A 171 13.13 -4.89 -16.67
C ILE A 171 14.34 -4.16 -16.08
N ASP A 172 14.62 -2.98 -16.64
CA ASP A 172 15.62 -2.08 -16.08
C ASP A 172 15.08 -1.42 -14.81
N SER A 173 15.56 -1.85 -13.65
CA SER A 173 15.16 -1.29 -12.35
C SER A 173 15.37 0.23 -12.27
N GLY A 174 16.36 0.79 -12.95
CA GLY A 174 16.59 2.24 -13.02
C GLY A 174 15.49 3.00 -13.75
N ARG A 175 14.62 2.30 -14.49
CA ARG A 175 13.43 2.83 -15.17
C ARG A 175 12.12 2.45 -14.49
N VAL A 176 12.20 1.80 -13.33
CA VAL A 176 11.04 1.54 -12.45
C VAL A 176 10.90 2.71 -11.49
N LEU A 177 9.68 3.20 -11.31
CA LEU A 177 9.33 4.21 -10.31
C LEU A 177 8.43 3.56 -9.26
N VAL A 178 8.90 3.52 -8.01
CA VAL A 178 8.04 3.21 -6.86
C VAL A 178 7.47 4.51 -6.32
N VAL A 179 6.16 4.56 -6.13
CA VAL A 179 5.44 5.69 -5.55
C VAL A 179 4.82 5.22 -4.24
N GLY A 180 5.18 5.84 -3.13
CA GLY A 180 4.72 5.43 -1.80
C GLY A 180 4.93 6.51 -0.76
N ASP A 181 4.34 6.36 0.41
CA ASP A 181 4.36 7.39 1.44
C ASP A 181 5.15 7.00 2.70
N THR A 182 5.50 5.72 2.87
CA THR A 182 6.15 5.23 4.09
C THR A 182 7.63 4.89 3.90
N VAL A 183 8.35 4.77 5.02
CA VAL A 183 9.73 4.24 5.05
C VAL A 183 9.83 2.88 4.36
N ALA A 184 8.81 2.02 4.50
CA ALA A 184 8.79 0.71 3.86
C ALA A 184 8.80 0.79 2.33
N ASP A 185 8.15 1.81 1.75
CA ASP A 185 8.13 2.05 0.30
C ASP A 185 9.49 2.52 -0.20
N VAL A 186 10.10 3.48 0.51
CA VAL A 186 11.41 4.00 0.15
C VAL A 186 12.47 2.89 0.22
N GLN A 187 12.44 2.09 1.28
CA GLN A 187 13.35 0.95 1.43
C GLN A 187 13.08 -0.15 0.39
N PHE A 188 11.81 -0.43 0.06
CA PHE A 188 11.45 -1.36 -1.00
C PHE A 188 12.05 -0.92 -2.33
N ALA A 189 11.88 0.34 -2.71
CA ALA A 189 12.48 0.91 -3.92
C ALA A 189 14.00 0.71 -3.95
N ARG A 190 14.69 0.99 -2.83
CA ARG A 190 16.15 0.78 -2.73
C ARG A 190 16.53 -0.69 -2.86
N ASN A 191 15.76 -1.61 -2.25
CA ASN A 191 16.02 -3.04 -2.30
C ASN A 191 15.85 -3.62 -3.72
N ILE A 192 14.97 -3.06 -4.53
CA ILE A 192 14.80 -3.43 -5.95
C ILE A 192 15.62 -2.55 -6.90
N LYS A 193 16.46 -1.64 -6.37
CA LYS A 193 17.31 -0.69 -7.12
C LYS A 193 16.53 0.22 -8.08
N SER A 194 15.32 0.59 -7.72
CA SER A 194 14.47 1.49 -8.49
C SER A 194 14.54 2.93 -7.98
N ARG A 195 14.00 3.86 -8.78
CA ARG A 195 13.72 5.22 -8.33
C ARG A 195 12.53 5.22 -7.38
N VAL A 196 12.51 6.17 -6.44
CA VAL A 196 11.40 6.36 -5.52
C VAL A 196 10.87 7.78 -5.55
N CYS A 197 9.54 7.88 -5.63
CA CYS A 197 8.78 9.10 -5.44
C CYS A 197 8.05 8.98 -4.09
N TRP A 198 8.48 9.79 -3.12
CA TRP A 198 7.83 9.81 -1.82
C TRP A 198 6.67 10.80 -1.80
N CYS A 199 5.50 10.30 -1.41
CA CYS A 199 4.27 11.06 -1.25
C CYS A 199 4.20 11.66 0.16
N ARG A 200 4.63 12.92 0.32
CA ARG A 200 4.69 13.60 1.62
C ARG A 200 3.30 13.87 2.21
N TYR A 201 2.26 13.83 1.41
CA TYR A 201 0.86 13.99 1.84
C TYR A 201 0.29 12.74 2.55
N GLY A 202 1.00 11.60 2.50
CA GLY A 202 0.59 10.35 3.13
C GLY A 202 0.79 10.31 4.64
N TYR A 203 0.91 9.11 5.19
CA TYR A 203 0.92 8.89 6.65
C TYR A 203 2.32 8.68 7.24
N GLY A 204 3.31 8.39 6.38
CA GLY A 204 4.66 8.03 6.81
C GLY A 204 5.35 9.09 7.67
N ASP A 205 6.28 8.65 8.52
CA ASP A 205 7.12 9.57 9.29
C ASP A 205 7.98 10.40 8.34
N GLN A 206 7.68 11.70 8.27
CA GLN A 206 8.32 12.63 7.34
C GLN A 206 9.83 12.66 7.51
N ARG A 207 10.30 12.77 8.76
CA ARG A 207 11.73 12.84 9.04
C ARG A 207 12.45 11.56 8.62
N ALA A 208 11.88 10.40 8.97
CA ALA A 208 12.46 9.11 8.62
C ALA A 208 12.49 8.88 7.10
N CYS A 209 11.44 9.32 6.37
CA CYS A 209 11.41 9.25 4.92
C CYS A 209 12.43 10.20 4.26
N GLU A 210 12.59 11.44 4.76
CA GLU A 210 13.57 12.41 4.27
C GLU A 210 15.01 11.94 4.47
N GLU A 211 15.30 11.31 5.62
CA GLU A 211 16.64 10.76 5.92
C GLU A 211 17.06 9.67 4.91
N LEU A 212 16.10 8.97 4.30
CA LEU A 212 16.34 7.96 3.25
C LEU A 212 16.59 8.57 1.85
N LYS A 213 16.51 9.89 1.72
CA LYS A 213 16.79 10.66 0.50
C LYS A 213 16.05 10.12 -0.73
N PRO A 214 14.71 10.18 -0.78
CA PRO A 214 13.95 9.77 -1.96
C PRO A 214 14.40 10.57 -3.20
N ASP A 215 14.27 9.96 -4.39
CA ASP A 215 14.68 10.61 -5.64
C ASP A 215 13.75 11.77 -6.02
N PHE A 216 12.45 11.63 -5.66
CA PHE A 216 11.44 12.66 -5.85
C PHE A 216 10.56 12.76 -4.60
N VAL A 217 10.07 13.97 -4.36
CA VAL A 217 9.11 14.27 -3.27
C VAL A 217 7.94 15.02 -3.88
N VAL A 218 6.72 14.61 -3.56
CA VAL A 218 5.50 15.22 -4.08
C VAL A 218 4.48 15.48 -2.96
N ASP A 219 3.72 16.55 -3.11
CA ASP A 219 2.63 16.93 -2.22
C ASP A 219 1.25 16.56 -2.77
N SER A 220 1.21 16.04 -4.00
CA SER A 220 -0.02 15.57 -4.65
C SER A 220 0.27 14.52 -5.72
N LEU A 221 -0.73 13.67 -6.03
CA LEU A 221 -0.63 12.71 -7.14
C LEU A 221 -0.47 13.39 -8.51
N GLY A 222 -0.97 14.62 -8.67
CA GLY A 222 -0.82 15.38 -9.91
C GLY A 222 0.64 15.67 -10.28
N GLU A 223 1.52 15.82 -9.29
CA GLU A 223 2.95 16.07 -9.52
C GLU A 223 3.69 14.84 -10.04
N VAL A 224 3.21 13.62 -9.74
CA VAL A 224 3.80 12.37 -10.24
C VAL A 224 3.73 12.31 -11.76
N VAL A 225 2.70 12.89 -12.39
CA VAL A 225 2.56 12.95 -13.84
C VAL A 225 3.77 13.61 -14.51
N GLY A 226 4.30 14.68 -13.91
CA GLY A 226 5.48 15.36 -14.43
C GLY A 226 6.75 14.49 -14.36
N ILE A 227 6.88 13.66 -13.32
CA ILE A 227 8.02 12.76 -13.10
C ILE A 227 8.05 11.64 -14.13
N VAL A 228 6.88 11.05 -14.45
CA VAL A 228 6.81 9.92 -15.40
C VAL A 228 7.02 10.36 -16.85
N LYS A 229 6.77 11.64 -17.16
CA LYS A 229 6.98 12.20 -18.50
C LYS A 229 8.43 12.65 -18.77
N ALA A 230 9.21 12.90 -17.71
CA ALA A 230 10.61 13.28 -17.78
C ALA A 230 11.53 12.07 -18.09
#